data_c264b6f12b9db47aec76a7a8de8e3422
#
_entry.id   c264b6f12b9db47aec76a7a8de8e3422
#
_cell.length_a   1.000
_cell.length_b   1.000
_cell.length_c   1.000
_cell.angle_alpha   90.00
_cell.angle_beta   90.00
_cell.angle_gamma   90.00
#
_symmetry.space_group_name_H-M   'P 1'
#
loop_
_entity.id
_entity.type
_entity.pdbx_description
1 polymer ?
#
loop_
_entity_poly.entity_id
_entity_poly.type
_entity_poly.pdbx_seq_one_letter_code
_entity_poly.pdbx_strand_id
1 'polypeptide(L)'
;CIVTWDFFETIHSRSYTHIMKNVYADPGEVFDTILDDKKIIARATSVTKHYDEFVEAVDAYNHRGEGSLHDVKKKLYLAMMTVNILEGLRFYVSFACTFGFGELKLMEGSAKIISLIARDEAQHLALSTHVLKIWSQGKDDPEMAKIAKECEEEVYNLWRECVAEEKDWADYLFKDGSMIGLNAALLNQYVEYIANRRLKALGLQAIFDQPLNTNPLPWTQH
;
A
#
# COMPACT_ATOMS: atom_id res chain seq x y z
N CYS A 1 -4.59 -19.31 -3.45
CA CYS A 1 -4.56 -17.82 -3.40
C CYS A 1 -3.19 -17.30 -2.92
N ILE A 2 -2.72 -17.64 -1.69
CA ILE A 2 -1.46 -17.07 -1.14
C ILE A 2 -0.24 -17.41 -2.01
N VAL A 3 -0.07 -18.67 -2.44
CA VAL A 3 1.03 -19.09 -3.34
C VAL A 3 0.99 -18.33 -4.68
N THR A 4 -0.20 -18.05 -5.19
CA THR A 4 -0.35 -17.27 -6.43
C THR A 4 0.03 -15.79 -6.19
N TRP A 5 -0.30 -15.26 -5.03
CA TRP A 5 0.10 -13.92 -4.60
C TRP A 5 1.63 -13.81 -4.54
N ASP A 6 2.29 -14.71 -3.80
CA ASP A 6 3.75 -14.78 -3.70
C ASP A 6 4.44 -14.89 -5.09
N PHE A 7 3.85 -15.65 -6.01
CA PHE A 7 4.31 -15.70 -7.39
C PHE A 7 4.23 -14.34 -8.09
N PHE A 8 3.12 -13.58 -7.94
CA PHE A 8 3.00 -12.26 -8.52
C PHE A 8 4.02 -11.27 -7.92
N GLU A 9 4.25 -11.29 -6.60
CA GLU A 9 5.28 -10.45 -5.97
C GLU A 9 6.67 -10.72 -6.53
N THR A 10 6.98 -11.99 -6.83
CA THR A 10 8.23 -12.36 -7.50
C THR A 10 8.32 -11.73 -8.91
N ILE A 11 7.22 -11.74 -9.68
CA ILE A 11 7.14 -11.12 -11.01
C ILE A 11 7.27 -9.60 -10.90
N HIS A 12 6.61 -8.97 -9.91
CA HIS A 12 6.70 -7.52 -9.67
C HIS A 12 8.14 -7.10 -9.37
N SER A 13 8.84 -7.78 -8.47
CA SER A 13 10.24 -7.53 -8.15
C SER A 13 11.16 -7.62 -9.38
N ARG A 14 10.96 -8.66 -10.20
CA ARG A 14 11.70 -8.82 -11.46
C ARG A 14 11.38 -7.73 -12.48
N SER A 15 10.13 -7.27 -12.52
CA SER A 15 9.66 -6.21 -13.41
C SER A 15 10.32 -4.87 -13.06
N TYR A 16 10.40 -4.51 -11.80
CA TYR A 16 11.13 -3.33 -11.35
C TYR A 16 12.62 -3.42 -11.69
N THR A 17 13.26 -4.56 -11.43
CA THR A 17 14.66 -4.79 -11.82
C THR A 17 14.85 -4.65 -13.32
N HIS A 18 13.91 -5.14 -14.14
CA HIS A 18 13.96 -5.01 -15.59
C HIS A 18 13.84 -3.55 -16.03
N ILE A 19 12.91 -2.78 -15.44
CA ILE A 19 12.77 -1.33 -15.72
C ILE A 19 14.09 -0.63 -15.41
N MET A 20 14.67 -0.84 -14.23
CA MET A 20 15.93 -0.21 -13.82
C MET A 20 17.08 -0.49 -14.78
N LYS A 21 17.22 -1.76 -15.22
CA LYS A 21 18.25 -2.16 -16.20
C LYS A 21 18.07 -1.56 -17.58
N ASN A 22 16.90 -1.09 -17.94
CA ASN A 22 16.62 -0.48 -19.24
C ASN A 22 16.57 1.05 -19.20
N VAL A 23 16.44 1.64 -18.02
CA VAL A 23 16.35 3.10 -17.84
C VAL A 23 17.70 3.71 -17.50
N TYR A 24 18.51 3.02 -16.70
CA TYR A 24 19.80 3.52 -16.23
C TYR A 24 20.95 2.86 -16.96
N ALA A 25 21.98 3.64 -17.27
CA ALA A 25 23.21 3.14 -17.88
C ALA A 25 23.96 2.19 -16.93
N ASP A 26 24.00 2.51 -15.66
CA ASP A 26 24.46 1.66 -14.57
C ASP A 26 23.38 1.53 -13.49
N PRO A 27 22.57 0.46 -13.51
CA PRO A 27 21.59 0.20 -12.48
C PRO A 27 22.21 -0.03 -11.09
N GLY A 28 23.47 -0.46 -11.01
CA GLY A 28 24.19 -0.69 -9.75
C GLY A 28 24.25 0.57 -8.90
N GLU A 29 24.54 1.72 -9.50
CA GLU A 29 24.58 3.01 -8.79
C GLU A 29 23.27 3.30 -8.06
N VAL A 30 22.13 2.95 -8.65
CA VAL A 30 20.82 3.15 -8.01
C VAL A 30 20.59 2.15 -6.88
N PHE A 31 20.88 0.86 -7.11
CA PHE A 31 20.67 -0.17 -6.09
C PHE A 31 21.59 0.02 -4.87
N ASP A 32 22.83 0.47 -5.10
CA ASP A 32 23.81 0.69 -4.03
C ASP A 32 23.43 1.88 -3.14
N THR A 33 22.72 2.88 -3.68
CA THR A 33 22.33 4.11 -2.96
C THR A 33 20.89 4.10 -2.41
N ILE A 34 20.08 3.10 -2.73
CA ILE A 34 18.67 3.06 -2.32
C ILE A 34 18.50 3.05 -0.78
N LEU A 35 19.45 2.45 -0.07
CA LEU A 35 19.46 2.40 1.39
C LEU A 35 20.01 3.68 2.05
N ASP A 36 20.56 4.60 1.27
CA ASP A 36 20.99 5.91 1.77
C ASP A 36 19.85 6.92 1.79
N ASP A 37 18.76 6.67 1.07
CA ASP A 37 17.58 7.54 1.06
C ASP A 37 16.72 7.30 2.31
N LYS A 38 16.76 8.27 3.23
CA LYS A 38 16.02 8.22 4.50
C LYS A 38 14.50 8.14 4.31
N LYS A 39 13.96 8.69 3.21
CA LYS A 39 12.52 8.62 2.93
C LYS A 39 12.10 7.22 2.51
N ILE A 40 12.92 6.54 1.70
CA ILE A 40 12.70 5.14 1.31
C ILE A 40 12.76 4.24 2.56
N ILE A 41 13.77 4.40 3.40
CA ILE A 41 13.94 3.61 4.63
C ILE A 41 12.76 3.84 5.59
N ALA A 42 12.36 5.08 5.81
CA ALA A 42 11.22 5.38 6.69
C ALA A 42 9.94 4.68 6.21
N ARG A 43 9.64 4.73 4.91
CA ARG A 43 8.48 4.03 4.32
C ARG A 43 8.57 2.52 4.47
N ALA A 44 9.74 1.92 4.22
CA ALA A 44 9.94 0.49 4.40
C ALA A 44 9.71 0.06 5.86
N THR A 45 10.27 0.80 6.82
CA THR A 45 10.12 0.52 8.25
C THR A 45 8.66 0.62 8.70
N SER A 46 7.93 1.62 8.22
CA SER A 46 6.50 1.78 8.53
C SER A 46 5.66 0.59 8.04
N VAL A 47 6.00 0.03 6.87
CA VAL A 47 5.30 -1.16 6.33
C VAL A 47 5.62 -2.42 7.12
N THR A 48 6.87 -2.66 7.50
CA THR A 48 7.29 -3.94 8.12
C THR A 48 6.86 -4.07 9.58
N LYS A 49 6.62 -2.98 10.30
CA LYS A 49 6.33 -2.97 11.73
C LYS A 49 5.28 -4.00 12.15
N HIS A 50 4.11 -3.99 11.53
CA HIS A 50 3.01 -4.88 11.92
C HIS A 50 3.23 -6.33 11.49
N TYR A 51 4.04 -6.57 10.46
CA TYR A 51 4.46 -7.92 10.09
C TYR A 51 5.40 -8.49 11.14
N ASP A 52 6.40 -7.71 11.57
CA ASP A 52 7.35 -8.11 12.60
C ASP A 52 6.65 -8.36 13.93
N GLU A 53 5.72 -7.48 14.33
CA GLU A 53 4.89 -7.66 15.53
C GLU A 53 4.02 -8.93 15.47
N PHE A 54 3.47 -9.26 14.31
CA PHE A 54 2.69 -10.48 14.14
C PHE A 54 3.58 -11.73 14.23
N VAL A 55 4.72 -11.74 13.53
CA VAL A 55 5.68 -12.87 13.56
C VAL A 55 6.18 -13.10 14.99
N GLU A 56 6.52 -12.03 15.71
CA GLU A 56 6.95 -12.10 17.11
C GLU A 56 5.85 -12.66 18.03
N ALA A 57 4.60 -12.20 17.85
CA ALA A 57 3.47 -12.71 18.65
C ALA A 57 3.22 -14.21 18.40
N VAL A 58 3.35 -14.68 17.15
CA VAL A 58 3.23 -16.09 16.78
C VAL A 58 4.35 -16.92 17.43
N ASP A 59 5.59 -16.44 17.36
CA ASP A 59 6.74 -17.11 17.97
C ASP A 59 6.61 -17.17 19.50
N ALA A 60 6.23 -16.05 20.14
CA ALA A 60 5.99 -15.97 21.58
C ALA A 60 4.94 -17.00 22.03
N TYR A 61 3.82 -17.04 21.35
CA TYR A 61 2.71 -17.96 21.66
C TYR A 61 3.07 -19.42 21.45
N ASN A 62 3.66 -19.76 20.28
CA ASN A 62 3.88 -21.17 19.91
C ASN A 62 5.11 -21.79 20.58
N HIS A 63 6.17 -21.02 20.80
CA HIS A 63 7.45 -21.58 21.22
C HIS A 63 7.87 -21.18 22.64
N ARG A 64 7.42 -20.03 23.14
CA ARG A 64 7.77 -19.55 24.47
C ARG A 64 6.65 -19.67 25.50
N GLY A 65 5.41 -19.97 25.06
CA GLY A 65 4.23 -20.03 25.94
C GLY A 65 3.83 -18.65 26.50
N GLU A 66 4.17 -17.58 25.80
CA GLU A 66 3.89 -16.19 26.17
C GLU A 66 2.73 -15.61 25.35
N GLY A 67 2.02 -14.64 25.93
CA GLY A 67 0.88 -14.02 25.26
C GLY A 67 -0.36 -14.92 25.20
N SER A 68 -1.30 -14.55 24.33
CA SER A 68 -2.56 -15.28 24.15
C SER A 68 -2.91 -15.45 22.67
N LEU A 69 -3.79 -16.40 22.37
CA LEU A 69 -4.34 -16.54 21.00
C LEU A 69 -5.09 -15.28 20.56
N HIS A 70 -5.70 -14.55 21.49
CA HIS A 70 -6.32 -13.26 21.21
C HIS A 70 -5.31 -12.24 20.71
N ASP A 71 -4.14 -12.13 21.35
CA ASP A 71 -3.07 -11.20 20.94
C ASP A 71 -2.53 -11.56 19.56
N VAL A 72 -2.33 -12.86 19.29
CA VAL A 72 -1.91 -13.34 17.96
C VAL A 72 -2.93 -12.94 16.89
N LYS A 73 -4.22 -13.16 17.14
CA LYS A 73 -5.31 -12.79 16.20
C LYS A 73 -5.38 -11.27 16.00
N LYS A 74 -5.18 -10.49 17.07
CA LYS A 74 -5.15 -9.02 16.99
C LYS A 74 -4.00 -8.54 16.11
N LYS A 75 -2.79 -9.07 16.31
CA LYS A 75 -1.63 -8.76 15.46
C LYS A 75 -1.83 -9.21 14.02
N LEU A 76 -2.43 -10.37 13.79
CA LEU A 76 -2.81 -10.82 12.44
C LEU A 76 -3.78 -9.86 11.75
N TYR A 77 -4.80 -9.37 12.47
CA TYR A 77 -5.78 -8.41 11.93
C TYR A 77 -5.11 -7.11 11.49
N LEU A 78 -4.21 -6.56 12.33
CA LEU A 78 -3.48 -5.33 12.03
C LEU A 78 -2.47 -5.55 10.89
N ALA A 79 -1.77 -6.68 10.85
CA ALA A 79 -0.88 -7.03 9.74
C ALA A 79 -1.66 -7.13 8.41
N MET A 80 -2.82 -7.79 8.39
CA MET A 80 -3.68 -7.86 7.20
C MET A 80 -4.23 -6.49 6.79
N MET A 81 -4.54 -5.60 7.75
CA MET A 81 -4.91 -4.22 7.47
C MET A 81 -3.76 -3.46 6.83
N THR A 82 -2.52 -3.65 7.33
CA THR A 82 -1.31 -3.05 6.74
C THR A 82 -1.08 -3.55 5.31
N VAL A 83 -1.29 -4.84 5.03
CA VAL A 83 -1.28 -5.39 3.66
C VAL A 83 -2.31 -4.65 2.78
N ASN A 84 -3.54 -4.51 3.26
CA ASN A 84 -4.61 -3.84 2.50
C ASN A 84 -4.27 -2.37 2.20
N ILE A 85 -3.64 -1.66 3.15
CA ILE A 85 -3.15 -0.29 2.97
C ILE A 85 -1.98 -0.25 1.97
N LEU A 86 -1.04 -1.19 2.06
CA LEU A 86 0.10 -1.29 1.13
C LEU A 86 -0.39 -1.43 -0.31
N GLU A 87 -1.20 -2.44 -0.58
CA GLU A 87 -1.73 -2.79 -1.91
C GLU A 87 -2.73 -1.74 -2.43
N GLY A 88 -3.48 -1.11 -1.52
CA GLY A 88 -4.57 -0.20 -1.83
C GLY A 88 -4.20 1.28 -1.92
N LEU A 89 -3.06 1.70 -1.34
CA LEU A 89 -2.72 3.11 -1.22
C LEU A 89 -1.24 3.40 -1.49
N ARG A 90 -0.29 2.69 -0.86
CA ARG A 90 1.13 3.06 -0.88
C ARG A 90 1.80 3.04 -2.26
N PHE A 91 1.29 2.24 -3.19
CA PHE A 91 1.81 2.21 -4.56
C PHE A 91 1.24 3.31 -5.46
N TYR A 92 0.11 3.93 -5.06
CA TYR A 92 -0.68 4.75 -5.96
C TYR A 92 -0.04 6.09 -6.32
N VAL A 93 0.79 6.69 -5.45
CA VAL A 93 1.59 7.88 -5.78
C VAL A 93 2.57 7.55 -6.90
N SER A 94 3.32 6.45 -6.76
CA SER A 94 4.30 6.02 -7.76
C SER A 94 3.64 5.56 -9.06
N PHE A 95 2.50 4.87 -8.99
CA PHE A 95 1.71 4.50 -10.16
C PHE A 95 1.21 5.73 -10.92
N ALA A 96 0.66 6.73 -10.22
CA ALA A 96 0.21 7.98 -10.84
C ALA A 96 1.36 8.70 -11.55
N CYS A 97 2.55 8.79 -10.96
CA CYS A 97 3.72 9.36 -11.62
C CYS A 97 4.08 8.59 -12.90
N THR A 98 4.10 7.26 -12.83
CA THR A 98 4.45 6.42 -14.00
C THR A 98 3.41 6.52 -15.10
N PHE A 99 2.12 6.53 -14.75
CA PHE A 99 1.03 6.72 -15.73
C PHE A 99 1.07 8.12 -16.34
N GLY A 100 1.45 9.15 -15.55
CA GLY A 100 1.70 10.50 -16.05
C GLY A 100 2.78 10.54 -17.14
N PHE A 101 3.87 9.76 -17.00
CA PHE A 101 4.84 9.59 -18.09
C PHE A 101 4.20 8.95 -19.33
N GLY A 102 3.36 7.92 -19.15
CA GLY A 102 2.65 7.27 -20.25
C GLY A 102 1.71 8.23 -20.99
N GLU A 103 0.97 9.08 -20.29
CA GLU A 103 0.13 10.13 -20.89
C GLU A 103 0.93 11.12 -21.74
N LEU A 104 2.16 11.41 -21.32
CA LEU A 104 3.10 12.27 -22.06
C LEU A 104 3.87 11.50 -23.16
N LYS A 105 3.56 10.22 -23.38
CA LYS A 105 4.25 9.31 -24.31
C LYS A 105 5.76 9.20 -24.02
N LEU A 106 6.08 9.25 -22.74
CA LEU A 106 7.42 9.02 -22.20
C LEU A 106 7.44 7.68 -21.46
N MET A 107 8.53 6.94 -21.57
CA MET A 107 8.73 5.66 -20.88
C MET A 107 7.53 4.67 -21.03
N GLU A 108 6.92 4.61 -22.22
CA GLU A 108 5.70 3.84 -22.47
C GLU A 108 5.83 2.35 -22.09
N GLY A 109 7.01 1.75 -22.31
CA GLY A 109 7.31 0.38 -21.89
C GLY A 109 7.22 0.20 -20.38
N SER A 110 7.83 1.12 -19.62
CA SER A 110 7.76 1.13 -18.15
C SER A 110 6.32 1.35 -17.66
N ALA A 111 5.62 2.32 -18.25
CA ALA A 111 4.20 2.58 -17.93
C ALA A 111 3.32 1.35 -18.18
N LYS A 112 3.59 0.61 -19.28
CA LYS A 112 2.87 -0.64 -19.56
C LYS A 112 3.16 -1.73 -18.53
N ILE A 113 4.40 -1.93 -18.12
CA ILE A 113 4.77 -2.89 -17.07
C ILE A 113 4.07 -2.52 -15.76
N ILE A 114 4.15 -1.26 -15.34
CA ILE A 114 3.50 -0.80 -14.10
C ILE A 114 1.97 -0.93 -14.17
N SER A 115 1.34 -0.75 -15.33
CA SER A 115 -0.10 -0.98 -15.48
C SER A 115 -0.50 -2.45 -15.28
N LEU A 116 0.36 -3.39 -15.66
CA LEU A 116 0.15 -4.82 -15.39
C LEU A 116 0.30 -5.13 -13.90
N ILE A 117 1.31 -4.56 -13.24
CA ILE A 117 1.48 -4.66 -11.79
C ILE A 117 0.24 -4.09 -11.08
N ALA A 118 -0.18 -2.87 -11.41
CA ALA A 118 -1.36 -2.25 -10.78
C ALA A 118 -2.66 -3.09 -10.94
N ARG A 119 -2.82 -3.81 -12.04
CA ARG A 119 -3.91 -4.77 -12.24
C ARG A 119 -3.82 -5.95 -11.27
N ASP A 120 -2.62 -6.46 -11.04
CA ASP A 120 -2.39 -7.59 -10.14
C ASP A 120 -2.59 -7.14 -8.68
N GLU A 121 -2.10 -5.95 -8.30
CA GLU A 121 -2.35 -5.32 -6.99
C GLU A 121 -3.84 -5.13 -6.70
N ALA A 122 -4.64 -4.86 -7.73
CA ALA A 122 -6.10 -4.79 -7.57
C ALA A 122 -6.72 -6.14 -7.14
N GLN A 123 -6.13 -7.27 -7.53
CA GLN A 123 -6.57 -8.60 -7.10
C GLN A 123 -6.13 -8.88 -5.65
N HIS A 124 -4.90 -8.54 -5.28
CA HIS A 124 -4.39 -8.63 -3.91
C HIS A 124 -5.25 -7.81 -2.95
N LEU A 125 -5.55 -6.57 -3.33
CA LEU A 125 -6.44 -5.69 -2.58
C LEU A 125 -7.86 -6.27 -2.43
N ALA A 126 -8.41 -6.86 -3.49
CA ALA A 126 -9.74 -7.49 -3.43
C ALA A 126 -9.74 -8.66 -2.44
N LEU A 127 -8.68 -9.48 -2.42
CA LEU A 127 -8.53 -10.60 -1.50
C LEU A 127 -8.41 -10.12 -0.06
N SER A 128 -7.50 -9.19 0.24
CA SER A 128 -7.31 -8.65 1.59
C SER A 128 -8.57 -7.93 2.11
N THR A 129 -9.25 -7.18 1.25
CA THR A 129 -10.55 -6.55 1.59
C THR A 129 -11.61 -7.61 1.91
N HIS A 130 -11.67 -8.69 1.15
CA HIS A 130 -12.62 -9.78 1.40
C HIS A 130 -12.37 -10.46 2.75
N VAL A 131 -11.12 -10.79 3.05
CA VAL A 131 -10.71 -11.40 4.32
C VAL A 131 -11.07 -10.49 5.50
N LEU A 132 -10.69 -9.23 5.46
CA LEU A 132 -10.98 -8.25 6.51
C LEU A 132 -12.50 -8.08 6.74
N LYS A 133 -13.30 -8.11 5.68
CA LYS A 133 -14.78 -8.04 5.80
C LYS A 133 -15.38 -9.31 6.40
N ILE A 134 -14.89 -10.49 6.06
CA ILE A 134 -15.31 -11.74 6.69
C ILE A 134 -15.00 -11.70 8.19
N TRP A 135 -13.80 -11.31 8.56
CA TRP A 135 -13.37 -11.20 9.94
C TRP A 135 -14.16 -10.16 10.72
N SER A 136 -14.35 -8.95 10.19
CA SER A 136 -15.12 -7.91 10.86
C SER A 136 -16.60 -8.28 11.07
N GLN A 137 -17.15 -9.22 10.27
CA GLN A 137 -18.48 -9.76 10.41
C GLN A 137 -18.55 -11.02 11.29
N GLY A 138 -17.42 -11.55 11.73
CA GLY A 138 -17.34 -12.77 12.54
C GLY A 138 -17.84 -14.02 11.83
N LYS A 139 -17.83 -14.06 10.48
CA LYS A 139 -18.37 -15.18 9.70
C LYS A 139 -17.49 -16.42 9.74
N ASP A 140 -16.19 -16.22 9.81
CA ASP A 140 -15.19 -17.29 9.89
C ASP A 140 -14.85 -17.58 11.36
N ASP A 141 -14.60 -16.53 12.12
CA ASP A 141 -14.27 -16.58 13.54
C ASP A 141 -14.98 -15.42 14.28
N PRO A 142 -15.96 -15.72 15.17
CA PRO A 142 -16.68 -14.69 15.92
C PRO A 142 -15.80 -13.79 16.81
N GLU A 143 -14.61 -14.26 17.21
CA GLU A 143 -13.66 -13.46 17.98
C GLU A 143 -13.07 -12.34 17.11
N MET A 144 -12.86 -12.58 15.83
CA MET A 144 -12.32 -11.58 14.90
C MET A 144 -13.23 -10.34 14.79
N ALA A 145 -14.55 -10.49 14.90
CA ALA A 145 -15.46 -9.34 14.92
C ALA A 145 -15.26 -8.45 16.17
N LYS A 146 -14.95 -9.05 17.32
CA LYS A 146 -14.60 -8.32 18.54
C LYS A 146 -13.27 -7.58 18.38
N ILE A 147 -12.27 -8.28 17.85
CA ILE A 147 -10.95 -7.72 17.56
C ILE A 147 -11.05 -6.57 16.56
N ALA A 148 -11.81 -6.71 15.48
CA ALA A 148 -12.03 -5.65 14.51
C ALA A 148 -12.61 -4.39 15.15
N LYS A 149 -13.56 -4.55 16.09
CA LYS A 149 -14.13 -3.43 16.85
C LYS A 149 -13.15 -2.84 17.85
N GLU A 150 -12.39 -3.68 18.53
CA GLU A 150 -11.34 -3.26 19.47
C GLU A 150 -10.25 -2.45 18.78
N CYS A 151 -9.87 -2.84 17.55
CA CYS A 151 -8.82 -2.19 16.77
C CYS A 151 -9.33 -1.00 15.93
N GLU A 152 -10.60 -0.62 15.98
CA GLU A 152 -11.18 0.35 15.05
C GLU A 152 -10.42 1.68 15.03
N GLU A 153 -10.12 2.25 16.19
CA GLU A 153 -9.37 3.52 16.26
C GLU A 153 -7.92 3.34 15.81
N GLU A 154 -7.28 2.22 16.12
CA GLU A 154 -5.93 1.89 15.67
C GLU A 154 -5.89 1.77 14.14
N VAL A 155 -6.90 1.17 13.52
CA VAL A 155 -7.06 1.10 12.06
C VAL A 155 -7.19 2.50 11.45
N TYR A 156 -8.02 3.38 12.02
CA TYR A 156 -8.11 4.75 11.53
C TYR A 156 -6.78 5.51 11.67
N ASN A 157 -6.03 5.27 12.73
CA ASN A 157 -4.70 5.87 12.90
C ASN A 157 -3.72 5.36 11.85
N LEU A 158 -3.71 4.05 11.53
CA LEU A 158 -2.92 3.50 10.44
C LEU A 158 -3.22 4.18 9.09
N TRP A 159 -4.50 4.41 8.78
CA TRP A 159 -4.88 5.12 7.57
C TRP A 159 -4.43 6.58 7.57
N ARG A 160 -4.54 7.31 8.70
CA ARG A 160 -4.07 8.70 8.84
C ARG A 160 -2.57 8.80 8.67
N GLU A 161 -1.81 7.92 9.33
CA GLU A 161 -0.35 7.85 9.25
C GLU A 161 0.10 7.56 7.83
N CYS A 162 -0.49 6.55 7.19
CA CYS A 162 -0.15 6.20 5.82
C CYS A 162 -0.45 7.33 4.83
N VAL A 163 -1.61 7.98 4.93
CA VAL A 163 -1.93 9.13 4.08
C VAL A 163 -0.95 10.27 4.29
N ALA A 164 -0.55 10.55 5.53
CA ALA A 164 0.45 11.58 5.82
C ALA A 164 1.82 11.24 5.21
N GLU A 165 2.26 10.00 5.34
CA GLU A 165 3.52 9.51 4.74
C GLU A 165 3.51 9.55 3.21
N GLU A 166 2.38 9.19 2.58
CA GLU A 166 2.26 9.24 1.11
C GLU A 166 2.19 10.66 0.57
N LYS A 167 1.60 11.60 1.32
CA LYS A 167 1.68 13.04 0.99
C LYS A 167 3.11 13.57 1.13
N ASP A 168 3.82 13.22 2.19
CA ASP A 168 5.22 13.60 2.38
C ASP A 168 6.11 13.00 1.26
N TRP A 169 5.78 11.78 0.80
CA TRP A 169 6.43 11.17 -0.36
C TRP A 169 6.14 11.93 -1.66
N ALA A 170 4.90 12.34 -1.89
CA ALA A 170 4.53 13.14 -3.04
C ALA A 170 5.24 14.50 -3.05
N ASP A 171 5.29 15.17 -1.91
CA ASP A 171 6.01 16.43 -1.75
C ASP A 171 7.52 16.26 -1.99
N TYR A 172 8.11 15.16 -1.51
CA TYR A 172 9.51 14.83 -1.76
C TYR A 172 9.80 14.58 -3.24
N LEU A 173 8.96 13.84 -3.95
CA LEU A 173 9.13 13.57 -5.38
C LEU A 173 9.05 14.85 -6.24
N PHE A 174 8.26 15.82 -5.83
CA PHE A 174 8.01 17.06 -6.57
C PHE A 174 8.72 18.30 -5.99
N LYS A 175 9.68 18.09 -5.07
CA LYS A 175 10.43 19.19 -4.42
C LYS A 175 11.16 20.13 -5.40
N ASP A 176 11.62 19.59 -6.52
CA ASP A 176 12.41 20.32 -7.52
C ASP A 176 11.57 20.76 -8.73
N GLY A 177 10.27 20.50 -8.74
CA GLY A 177 9.37 20.91 -9.83
C GLY A 177 8.22 19.94 -10.07
N SER A 178 7.36 20.29 -11.02
CA SER A 178 6.15 19.57 -11.38
C SER A 178 6.27 18.95 -12.77
N MET A 179 5.52 17.87 -13.00
CA MET A 179 5.28 17.34 -14.36
C MET A 179 4.07 18.05 -14.99
N ILE A 180 3.97 18.02 -16.31
CA ILE A 180 2.77 18.51 -17.02
C ILE A 180 1.57 17.65 -16.58
N GLY A 181 0.57 18.30 -16.01
CA GLY A 181 -0.66 17.64 -15.53
C GLY A 181 -0.54 16.90 -14.20
N LEU A 182 0.63 16.96 -13.51
CA LEU A 182 0.83 16.29 -12.23
C LEU A 182 1.76 17.10 -11.33
N ASN A 183 1.34 17.32 -10.08
CA ASN A 183 2.10 17.99 -9.03
C ASN A 183 1.77 17.40 -7.65
N ALA A 184 2.54 17.77 -6.63
CA ALA A 184 2.33 17.30 -5.26
C ALA A 184 0.90 17.58 -4.74
N ALA A 185 0.33 18.75 -5.01
CA ALA A 185 -1.01 19.10 -4.53
C ALA A 185 -2.11 18.20 -5.11
N LEU A 186 -2.03 17.87 -6.41
CA LEU A 186 -2.94 16.92 -7.05
C LEU A 186 -2.76 15.50 -6.52
N LEU A 187 -1.51 15.06 -6.29
CA LEU A 187 -1.23 13.77 -5.68
C LEU A 187 -1.76 13.69 -4.26
N ASN A 188 -1.60 14.73 -3.46
CA ASN A 188 -2.13 14.79 -2.10
C ASN A 188 -3.66 14.63 -2.06
N GLN A 189 -4.37 15.27 -2.98
CA GLN A 189 -5.82 15.07 -3.14
C GLN A 189 -6.14 13.64 -3.61
N TYR A 190 -5.35 13.10 -4.53
CA TYR A 190 -5.54 11.75 -5.04
C TYR A 190 -5.32 10.68 -3.96
N VAL A 191 -4.33 10.83 -3.10
CA VAL A 191 -4.08 9.95 -1.95
C VAL A 191 -5.30 9.91 -1.02
N GLU A 192 -5.86 11.07 -0.66
CA GLU A 192 -7.07 11.14 0.18
C GLU A 192 -8.29 10.51 -0.51
N TYR A 193 -8.47 10.78 -1.80
CA TYR A 193 -9.55 10.19 -2.60
C TYR A 193 -9.47 8.65 -2.59
N ILE A 194 -8.28 8.10 -2.85
CA ILE A 194 -8.06 6.64 -2.83
C ILE A 194 -8.30 6.08 -1.42
N ALA A 195 -7.74 6.70 -0.38
CA ALA A 195 -7.92 6.27 1.00
C ALA A 195 -9.40 6.21 1.40
N ASN A 196 -10.18 7.25 1.10
CA ASN A 196 -11.61 7.27 1.36
C ASN A 196 -12.36 6.16 0.64
N ARG A 197 -12.01 5.86 -0.62
CA ARG A 197 -12.59 4.74 -1.37
C ARG A 197 -12.27 3.39 -0.75
N ARG A 198 -11.03 3.19 -0.25
CA ARG A 198 -10.62 1.95 0.41
C ARG A 198 -11.31 1.76 1.74
N LEU A 199 -11.38 2.81 2.57
CA LEU A 199 -12.15 2.80 3.81
C LEU A 199 -13.61 2.39 3.57
N LYS A 200 -14.27 2.98 2.58
CA LYS A 200 -15.66 2.60 2.22
C LYS A 200 -15.76 1.15 1.73
N ALA A 201 -14.78 0.66 0.99
CA ALA A 201 -14.75 -0.74 0.56
C ALA A 201 -14.62 -1.70 1.74
N LEU A 202 -13.93 -1.32 2.81
CA LEU A 202 -13.83 -2.07 4.07
C LEU A 202 -15.09 -1.97 4.95
N GLY A 203 -16.03 -1.08 4.63
CA GLY A 203 -17.21 -0.79 5.45
C GLY A 203 -16.96 0.27 6.52
N LEU A 204 -15.82 0.95 6.47
CA LEU A 204 -15.44 2.04 7.38
C LEU A 204 -15.93 3.41 6.88
N GLN A 205 -15.88 4.42 7.75
CA GLN A 205 -16.21 5.79 7.37
C GLN A 205 -15.07 6.44 6.58
N ALA A 206 -15.41 7.26 5.59
CA ALA A 206 -14.46 8.17 4.97
C ALA A 206 -14.08 9.27 5.97
N ILE A 207 -12.79 9.52 6.14
CA ILE A 207 -12.25 10.44 7.18
C ILE A 207 -11.42 11.59 6.61
N PHE A 208 -11.19 11.63 5.30
CA PHE A 208 -10.44 12.69 4.63
C PHE A 208 -11.38 13.63 3.88
N ASP A 209 -10.93 14.87 3.64
CA ASP A 209 -11.78 15.94 3.07
C ASP A 209 -12.12 15.70 1.58
N GLN A 210 -11.30 14.92 0.86
CA GLN A 210 -11.51 14.70 -0.57
C GLN A 210 -12.79 13.88 -0.83
N PRO A 211 -13.71 14.36 -1.70
CA PRO A 211 -14.96 13.69 -1.99
C PRO A 211 -14.76 12.37 -2.77
N LEU A 212 -15.64 11.38 -2.48
CA LEU A 212 -15.58 10.04 -3.07
C LEU A 212 -15.91 9.97 -4.58
N ASN A 213 -16.64 10.94 -5.09
CA ASN A 213 -17.18 10.94 -6.46
C ASN A 213 -16.35 11.74 -7.46
N THR A 214 -15.28 12.36 -7.02
CA THR A 214 -14.42 13.20 -7.87
C THR A 214 -12.97 12.72 -7.78
N ASN A 215 -12.54 11.99 -8.81
CA ASN A 215 -11.13 11.60 -8.92
C ASN A 215 -10.30 12.80 -9.37
N PRO A 216 -9.32 13.26 -8.58
CA PRO A 216 -8.45 14.37 -8.97
C PRO A 216 -7.58 14.06 -10.19
N LEU A 217 -7.32 12.78 -10.46
CA LEU A 217 -6.52 12.29 -11.58
C LEU A 217 -7.33 11.30 -12.43
N PRO A 218 -8.31 11.77 -13.23
CA PRO A 218 -9.26 10.90 -13.93
C PRO A 218 -8.59 9.94 -14.92
N TRP A 219 -7.43 10.28 -15.46
CA TRP A 219 -6.64 9.45 -16.37
C TRP A 219 -5.95 8.26 -15.69
N THR A 220 -5.98 8.16 -14.35
CA THR A 220 -5.45 6.99 -13.60
C THR A 220 -6.47 5.84 -13.52
N GLN A 221 -7.67 6.00 -14.07
CA GLN A 221 -8.69 4.93 -14.10
C GLN A 221 -8.42 4.03 -15.32
N HIS A 222 -7.82 2.89 -15.07
CA HIS A 222 -7.63 1.83 -16.05
C HIS A 222 -8.37 0.57 -15.62
#